data_9f39e3800fc654e630b621f40c03279a
#
_entry.id   9f39e3800fc654e630b621f40c03279a
#
_cell.length_a   1.000
_cell.length_b   1.000
_cell.length_c   1.000
_cell.angle_alpha   90.00
_cell.angle_beta   90.00
_cell.angle_gamma   90.00
#
_symmetry.space_group_name_H-M   'P 1'
#
loop_
_entity.id
_entity.type
_entity.pdbx_description
1 polymer ?
#
loop_
_entity_poly.entity_id
_entity_poly.type
_entity_poly.pdbx_seq_one_letter_code
_entity_poly.pdbx_strand_id
1 'polypeptide(L)'
;MTHSLLPVILCGGSGTRLWPLSRETYPKQFLALNGDGVSMLQDTARRLDGLASRIPRNAPVVVCNQDHRFLAAQQLQEAGFAGATLVLEPIGRNTAPALTLAALVAPPDAILLAMPADHVMTKLEPLHQAVETAWDLAQQGHMVTFGIVASRPETGYGYIRKGSAVGEGRAFAVESFEEKPSLQLAQEYVASGSYLWNSGLFMVRADQWLRAMEALQPQMLRACQLSIEGCARDMDFVRPNSDAFAACPSDSIDYAVMEHLPRNVVQGMGARVVPLDAGWSDLGAWDALWDVLPRDADGNAHAGQTLAIDTRNSLLFSESCLVAAVGLDNVVVVETPDAILVVDKRRTQDVKKIVAELKAQGRSLASTHRKVHRPWGWYDSIDGGERFQVKRIVVKPGAQLSLQMHHHRAEHWVVVKGTAQVTNGDRTFLLGENESTFIPLGHTHRLANPGKVPLEIIEVQSGSYLGEDDIVRFEDTYGRVPATENAQ
;
A
#
# COMPACT_ATOMS: atom_id res chain seq x y z
N MET A 1 7.66 -0.50 -34.15
CA MET A 1 8.08 -0.88 -32.79
C MET A 1 6.86 -1.49 -32.12
N THR A 2 7.00 -2.64 -31.50
CA THR A 2 5.89 -3.29 -30.77
C THR A 2 5.86 -2.70 -29.36
N HIS A 3 4.87 -1.85 -29.08
CA HIS A 3 4.65 -1.34 -27.72
C HIS A 3 4.41 -2.50 -26.73
N SER A 4 4.78 -2.31 -25.48
CA SER A 4 4.47 -3.23 -24.38
C SER A 4 3.75 -2.50 -23.26
N LEU A 5 2.81 -3.19 -22.60
CA LEU A 5 2.11 -2.70 -21.42
C LEU A 5 3.04 -2.84 -20.20
N LEU A 6 3.27 -1.74 -19.52
CA LEU A 6 3.98 -1.71 -18.25
C LEU A 6 2.99 -1.37 -17.13
N PRO A 7 2.60 -2.34 -16.30
CA PRO A 7 1.82 -2.06 -15.11
C PRO A 7 2.63 -1.19 -14.16
N VAL A 8 2.09 -0.04 -13.75
CA VAL A 8 2.66 0.86 -12.75
C VAL A 8 1.74 0.86 -11.54
N ILE A 9 2.19 0.30 -10.43
CA ILE A 9 1.40 0.22 -9.20
C ILE A 9 1.82 1.35 -8.28
N LEU A 10 0.89 2.28 -8.03
CA LEU A 10 1.08 3.41 -7.12
C LEU A 10 0.75 2.98 -5.70
N CYS A 11 1.78 2.66 -4.92
CA CYS A 11 1.68 2.06 -3.60
C CYS A 11 1.93 3.12 -2.50
N GLY A 12 1.19 4.25 -2.57
CA GLY A 12 1.27 5.37 -1.65
C GLY A 12 0.04 5.46 -0.72
N GLY A 13 0.09 6.44 0.20
CA GLY A 13 -1.00 6.71 1.13
C GLY A 13 -0.95 5.89 2.43
N SER A 14 -1.46 6.46 3.51
CA SER A 14 -1.48 5.83 4.86
C SER A 14 -2.80 5.16 5.20
N GLY A 15 -3.90 5.46 4.48
CA GLY A 15 -5.21 4.83 4.70
C GLY A 15 -5.80 5.03 6.10
N THR A 16 -5.54 6.14 6.78
CA THR A 16 -5.86 6.39 8.20
C THR A 16 -7.32 6.19 8.59
N ARG A 17 -8.25 6.25 7.64
CA ARG A 17 -9.69 6.02 7.88
C ARG A 17 -10.06 4.56 8.12
N LEU A 18 -9.14 3.64 7.82
CA LEU A 18 -9.28 2.21 8.15
C LEU A 18 -8.52 1.83 9.43
N TRP A 19 -8.17 2.82 10.28
CA TRP A 19 -7.72 2.52 11.63
C TRP A 19 -8.80 1.69 12.36
N PRO A 20 -8.47 0.65 13.16
CA PRO A 20 -7.14 0.28 13.65
C PRO A 20 -6.33 -0.65 12.73
N LEU A 21 -6.90 -1.18 11.63
CA LEU A 21 -6.17 -2.08 10.73
C LEU A 21 -5.08 -1.37 9.92
N SER A 22 -5.35 -0.17 9.41
CA SER A 22 -4.37 0.61 8.65
C SER A 22 -3.61 1.56 9.57
N ARG A 23 -2.29 1.50 9.55
CA ARG A 23 -1.38 2.38 10.29
C ARG A 23 -0.21 2.82 9.41
N GLU A 24 0.58 3.79 9.85
CA GLU A 24 1.70 4.33 9.05
C GLU A 24 2.72 3.25 8.67
N THR A 25 3.05 2.35 9.61
CA THR A 25 4.00 1.26 9.37
C THR A 25 3.41 0.06 8.62
N TYR A 26 2.09 -0.01 8.50
CA TYR A 26 1.37 -1.06 7.77
C TYR A 26 0.11 -0.48 7.13
N PRO A 27 0.26 0.33 6.05
CA PRO A 27 -0.85 1.03 5.44
C PRO A 27 -1.77 0.09 4.65
N LYS A 28 -2.93 0.62 4.29
CA LYS A 28 -4.08 -0.05 3.69
C LYS A 28 -3.72 -1.01 2.54
N GLN A 29 -2.85 -0.62 1.63
CA GLN A 29 -2.47 -1.41 0.45
C GLN A 29 -1.83 -2.75 0.78
N PHE A 30 -1.32 -2.94 2.00
CA PHE A 30 -0.73 -4.20 2.45
C PHE A 30 -1.71 -5.08 3.23
N LEU A 31 -2.94 -4.60 3.48
CA LEU A 31 -3.98 -5.33 4.20
C LEU A 31 -4.71 -6.31 3.27
N ALA A 32 -5.10 -7.46 3.82
CA ALA A 32 -5.99 -8.43 3.21
C ALA A 32 -7.44 -8.16 3.69
N LEU A 33 -8.16 -7.31 2.99
CA LEU A 33 -9.49 -6.84 3.41
C LEU A 33 -10.64 -7.69 2.86
N ASN A 34 -10.39 -8.51 1.82
CA ASN A 34 -11.41 -9.34 1.17
C ASN A 34 -11.64 -10.70 1.85
N GLY A 35 -10.91 -11.01 2.92
CA GLY A 35 -11.07 -12.25 3.68
C GLY A 35 -10.39 -13.49 3.07
N ASP A 36 -9.72 -13.38 1.94
CA ASP A 36 -9.00 -14.44 1.24
C ASP A 36 -7.51 -14.54 1.61
N GLY A 37 -7.03 -13.65 2.48
CA GLY A 37 -5.62 -13.56 2.89
C GLY A 37 -4.70 -12.89 1.87
N VAL A 38 -5.24 -12.38 0.75
CA VAL A 38 -4.48 -11.68 -0.30
C VAL A 38 -4.52 -10.17 -0.04
N SER A 39 -3.36 -9.51 -0.04
CA SER A 39 -3.31 -8.06 0.17
C SER A 39 -3.80 -7.30 -1.05
N MET A 40 -4.22 -6.06 -0.86
CA MET A 40 -4.65 -5.20 -1.97
C MET A 40 -3.54 -4.95 -2.99
N LEU A 41 -2.27 -4.89 -2.56
CA LEU A 41 -1.12 -4.82 -3.46
C LEU A 41 -1.00 -6.08 -4.33
N GLN A 42 -1.15 -7.27 -3.71
CA GLN A 42 -1.12 -8.55 -4.42
C GLN A 42 -2.28 -8.68 -5.42
N ASP A 43 -3.49 -8.29 -5.02
CA ASP A 43 -4.66 -8.23 -5.90
C ASP A 43 -4.42 -7.28 -7.09
N THR A 44 -3.86 -6.10 -6.82
CA THR A 44 -3.55 -5.13 -7.88
C THR A 44 -2.50 -5.67 -8.85
N ALA A 45 -1.47 -6.36 -8.36
CA ALA A 45 -0.46 -6.98 -9.22
C ALA A 45 -1.04 -8.07 -10.13
N ARG A 46 -1.98 -8.87 -9.62
CA ARG A 46 -2.66 -9.94 -10.38
C ARG A 46 -3.82 -9.47 -11.26
N ARG A 47 -4.23 -8.22 -11.14
CA ARG A 47 -5.43 -7.66 -11.79
C ARG A 47 -5.44 -7.80 -13.31
N LEU A 48 -4.27 -7.93 -13.92
CA LEU A 48 -4.11 -8.12 -15.36
C LEU A 48 -3.89 -9.59 -15.76
N ASP A 49 -3.98 -10.54 -14.83
CA ASP A 49 -3.89 -11.96 -15.15
C ASP A 49 -5.11 -12.36 -16.00
N GLY A 50 -4.85 -13.01 -17.13
CA GLY A 50 -5.90 -13.32 -18.11
C GLY A 50 -6.17 -12.22 -19.15
N LEU A 51 -5.49 -11.06 -19.10
CA LEU A 51 -5.58 -10.07 -20.19
C LEU A 51 -5.14 -10.69 -21.52
N ALA A 52 -5.80 -10.28 -22.60
CA ALA A 52 -5.59 -10.83 -23.95
C ALA A 52 -4.10 -10.84 -24.35
N SER A 53 -3.65 -11.96 -24.93
CA SER A 53 -2.26 -12.18 -25.33
C SER A 53 -1.74 -11.23 -26.42
N ARG A 54 -2.63 -10.51 -27.10
CA ARG A 54 -2.27 -9.48 -28.09
C ARG A 54 -1.56 -8.27 -27.48
N ILE A 55 -1.65 -8.08 -26.17
CA ILE A 55 -1.01 -7.00 -25.43
C ILE A 55 0.21 -7.58 -24.68
N PRO A 56 1.45 -7.40 -25.20
CA PRO A 56 2.65 -7.83 -24.49
C PRO A 56 2.79 -7.10 -23.17
N ARG A 57 3.08 -7.82 -22.08
CA ARG A 57 3.21 -7.25 -20.73
C ARG A 57 4.63 -7.36 -20.20
N ASN A 58 5.11 -6.32 -19.57
CA ASN A 58 6.34 -6.32 -18.78
C ASN A 58 6.05 -6.65 -17.31
N ALA A 59 7.07 -7.02 -16.56
CA ALA A 59 6.99 -7.07 -15.10
C ALA A 59 6.60 -5.68 -14.54
N PRO A 60 5.82 -5.61 -13.45
CA PRO A 60 5.33 -4.35 -12.94
C PRO A 60 6.45 -3.46 -12.35
N VAL A 61 6.25 -2.15 -12.46
CA VAL A 61 6.96 -1.14 -11.66
C VAL A 61 6.06 -0.75 -10.50
N VAL A 62 6.57 -0.84 -9.28
CA VAL A 62 5.84 -0.45 -8.06
C VAL A 62 6.53 0.76 -7.45
N VAL A 63 5.79 1.87 -7.31
CA VAL A 63 6.29 3.08 -6.66
C VAL A 63 5.76 3.11 -5.24
N CYS A 64 6.65 3.04 -4.25
CA CYS A 64 6.27 3.02 -2.83
C CYS A 64 7.23 3.83 -1.96
N ASN A 65 6.80 4.19 -0.75
CA ASN A 65 7.70 4.78 0.24
C ASN A 65 8.83 3.80 0.60
N GLN A 66 10.05 4.31 0.75
CA GLN A 66 11.24 3.50 1.10
C GLN A 66 11.10 2.69 2.39
N ASP A 67 10.29 3.16 3.35
CA ASP A 67 10.07 2.45 4.61
C ASP A 67 9.28 1.16 4.44
N HIS A 68 8.46 1.07 3.39
CA HIS A 68 7.64 -0.10 3.07
C HIS A 68 8.30 -1.08 2.08
N ARG A 69 9.54 -0.81 1.60
CA ARG A 69 10.20 -1.56 0.52
C ARG A 69 10.24 -3.07 0.72
N PHE A 70 10.55 -3.53 1.93
CA PHE A 70 10.66 -4.96 2.21
C PHE A 70 9.29 -5.65 2.28
N LEU A 71 8.29 -4.94 2.80
CA LEU A 71 6.91 -5.44 2.83
C LEU A 71 6.35 -5.56 1.42
N ALA A 72 6.55 -4.53 0.58
CA ALA A 72 6.13 -4.54 -0.82
C ALA A 72 6.84 -5.66 -1.61
N ALA A 73 8.18 -5.76 -1.49
CA ALA A 73 8.96 -6.79 -2.16
C ALA A 73 8.52 -8.21 -1.76
N GLN A 74 8.29 -8.43 -0.45
CA GLN A 74 7.83 -9.72 0.05
C GLN A 74 6.47 -10.10 -0.53
N GLN A 75 5.48 -9.20 -0.46
CA GLN A 75 4.13 -9.48 -0.95
C GLN A 75 4.10 -9.71 -2.46
N LEU A 76 4.91 -8.96 -3.23
CA LEU A 76 5.06 -9.19 -4.67
C LEU A 76 5.71 -10.53 -4.99
N GLN A 77 6.74 -10.92 -4.26
CA GLN A 77 7.37 -12.23 -4.40
C GLN A 77 6.39 -13.37 -4.08
N GLU A 78 5.62 -13.27 -3.00
CA GLU A 78 4.57 -14.24 -2.63
C GLU A 78 3.47 -14.32 -3.69
N ALA A 79 3.19 -13.23 -4.39
CA ALA A 79 2.23 -13.18 -5.50
C ALA A 79 2.80 -13.70 -6.84
N GLY A 80 4.09 -14.04 -6.91
CA GLY A 80 4.76 -14.54 -8.13
C GLY A 80 5.43 -13.45 -8.98
N PHE A 81 5.55 -12.21 -8.50
CA PHE A 81 6.13 -11.07 -9.21
C PHE A 81 7.56 -10.76 -8.75
N ALA A 82 8.43 -11.78 -8.67
CA ALA A 82 9.83 -11.62 -8.26
C ALA A 82 10.66 -10.71 -9.20
N GLY A 83 10.20 -10.45 -10.42
CA GLY A 83 10.86 -9.54 -11.38
C GLY A 83 10.32 -8.10 -11.34
N ALA A 84 9.50 -7.73 -10.37
CA ALA A 84 8.98 -6.36 -10.22
C ALA A 84 10.10 -5.37 -9.86
N THR A 85 10.11 -4.20 -10.49
CA THR A 85 11.02 -3.10 -10.12
C THR A 85 10.35 -2.21 -9.07
N LEU A 86 10.99 -2.00 -7.93
CA LEU A 86 10.49 -1.13 -6.87
C LEU A 86 11.21 0.22 -6.89
N VAL A 87 10.48 1.29 -7.21
CA VAL A 87 10.98 2.67 -7.13
C VAL A 87 10.61 3.23 -5.76
N LEU A 88 11.63 3.57 -4.97
CA LEU A 88 11.50 3.90 -3.56
C LEU A 88 11.46 5.42 -3.34
N GLU A 89 10.28 5.98 -3.13
CA GLU A 89 10.15 7.40 -2.78
C GLU A 89 10.75 7.65 -1.38
N PRO A 90 11.74 8.56 -1.24
CA PRO A 90 12.26 8.94 0.07
C PRO A 90 11.23 9.73 0.89
N ILE A 91 10.33 10.44 0.22
CA ILE A 91 9.20 11.19 0.78
C ILE A 91 8.03 11.14 -0.20
N GLY A 92 6.80 11.05 0.28
CA GLY A 92 5.61 11.06 -0.57
C GLY A 92 5.38 12.44 -1.22
N ARG A 93 5.22 12.48 -2.55
CA ARG A 93 4.96 13.69 -3.35
C ARG A 93 3.69 13.59 -4.19
N ASN A 94 2.75 12.72 -3.80
CA ASN A 94 1.50 12.47 -4.53
C ASN A 94 1.74 11.71 -5.86
N THR A 95 0.70 11.54 -6.67
CA THR A 95 0.68 10.56 -7.79
C THR A 95 1.39 11.02 -9.06
N ALA A 96 1.47 12.34 -9.35
CA ALA A 96 2.16 12.82 -10.56
C ALA A 96 3.68 12.60 -10.50
N PRO A 97 4.41 12.94 -9.42
CA PRO A 97 5.82 12.58 -9.30
C PRO A 97 6.04 11.06 -9.32
N ALA A 98 5.18 10.28 -8.66
CA ALA A 98 5.29 8.82 -8.64
C ALA A 98 5.20 8.22 -10.06
N LEU A 99 4.21 8.63 -10.87
CA LEU A 99 4.11 8.19 -12.27
C LEU A 99 5.28 8.70 -13.12
N THR A 100 5.80 9.90 -12.82
CA THR A 100 6.96 10.46 -13.53
C THR A 100 8.23 9.65 -13.24
N LEU A 101 8.47 9.24 -12.00
CA LEU A 101 9.58 8.33 -11.68
C LEU A 101 9.44 7.00 -12.41
N ALA A 102 8.23 6.42 -12.45
CA ALA A 102 7.96 5.18 -13.19
C ALA A 102 8.21 5.36 -14.70
N ALA A 103 7.80 6.49 -15.28
CA ALA A 103 8.03 6.79 -16.70
C ALA A 103 9.52 6.96 -17.04
N LEU A 104 10.33 7.54 -16.12
CA LEU A 104 11.76 7.73 -16.31
C LEU A 104 12.57 6.44 -16.22
N VAL A 105 12.07 5.41 -15.54
CA VAL A 105 12.73 4.09 -15.48
C VAL A 105 12.20 3.12 -16.53
N ALA A 106 11.07 3.43 -17.15
CA ALA A 106 10.44 2.65 -18.20
C ALA A 106 11.13 2.81 -19.56
N PRO A 107 10.99 1.83 -20.50
CA PRO A 107 11.27 2.06 -21.90
C PRO A 107 10.42 3.24 -22.44
N PRO A 108 10.98 4.14 -23.27
CA PRO A 108 10.26 5.35 -23.72
C PRO A 108 8.96 5.07 -24.49
N ASP A 109 8.90 3.94 -25.19
CA ASP A 109 7.75 3.50 -25.98
C ASP A 109 6.78 2.56 -25.22
N ALA A 110 7.07 2.26 -23.94
CA ALA A 110 6.17 1.49 -23.10
C ALA A 110 4.86 2.25 -22.82
N ILE A 111 3.76 1.54 -22.80
CA ILE A 111 2.46 2.07 -22.38
C ILE A 111 2.26 1.77 -20.92
N LEU A 112 2.28 2.81 -20.11
CA LEU A 112 2.09 2.74 -18.67
C LEU A 112 0.61 2.56 -18.35
N LEU A 113 0.26 1.60 -17.51
CA LEU A 113 -1.05 1.51 -16.85
C LEU A 113 -0.85 1.78 -15.37
N ALA A 114 -1.10 3.01 -14.96
CA ALA A 114 -1.05 3.43 -13.56
C ALA A 114 -2.29 2.92 -12.81
N MET A 115 -2.07 2.18 -11.74
CA MET A 115 -3.09 1.57 -10.89
C MET A 115 -2.79 1.88 -9.42
N PRO A 116 -3.71 2.51 -8.67
CA PRO A 116 -3.58 2.59 -7.21
C PRO A 116 -3.59 1.19 -6.59
N ALA A 117 -2.69 0.95 -5.64
CA ALA A 117 -2.54 -0.33 -4.95
C ALA A 117 -3.65 -0.61 -3.94
N ASP A 118 -4.51 0.36 -3.67
CA ASP A 118 -5.45 0.38 -2.56
C ASP A 118 -6.93 0.43 -3.00
N HIS A 119 -7.21 0.15 -4.27
CA HIS A 119 -8.56 0.03 -4.81
C HIS A 119 -8.97 -1.44 -4.99
N VAL A 120 -10.25 -1.72 -4.89
CA VAL A 120 -10.84 -3.04 -5.15
C VAL A 120 -11.56 -3.03 -6.48
N MET A 121 -11.50 -4.16 -7.19
CA MET A 121 -12.31 -4.46 -8.37
C MET A 121 -12.83 -5.89 -8.26
N THR A 122 -14.15 -6.06 -8.30
CA THR A 122 -14.77 -7.38 -8.12
C THR A 122 -15.01 -8.12 -9.43
N LYS A 123 -14.90 -7.43 -10.58
CA LYS A 123 -15.14 -8.00 -11.93
C LYS A 123 -13.92 -7.68 -12.82
N LEU A 124 -13.08 -8.66 -13.10
CA LEU A 124 -11.86 -8.44 -13.88
C LEU A 124 -12.12 -8.40 -15.40
N GLU A 125 -13.11 -9.14 -15.90
CA GLU A 125 -13.36 -9.17 -17.35
C GLU A 125 -13.76 -7.80 -17.94
N PRO A 126 -14.69 -7.01 -17.35
CA PRO A 126 -14.95 -5.64 -17.79
C PRO A 126 -13.72 -4.74 -17.74
N LEU A 127 -12.84 -4.94 -16.74
CA LEU A 127 -11.56 -4.22 -16.67
C LEU A 127 -10.66 -4.57 -17.87
N HIS A 128 -10.51 -5.86 -18.19
CA HIS A 128 -9.68 -6.29 -19.32
C HIS A 128 -10.17 -5.71 -20.63
N GLN A 129 -11.49 -5.72 -20.89
CA GLN A 129 -12.09 -5.11 -22.09
C GLN A 129 -11.84 -3.59 -22.15
N ALA A 130 -11.94 -2.90 -21.01
CA ALA A 130 -11.64 -1.47 -20.91
C ALA A 130 -10.15 -1.19 -21.16
N VAL A 131 -9.25 -2.02 -20.60
CA VAL A 131 -7.79 -1.94 -20.83
C VAL A 131 -7.46 -2.14 -22.30
N GLU A 132 -8.11 -3.08 -23.01
CA GLU A 132 -7.92 -3.27 -24.45
C GLU A 132 -8.35 -2.04 -25.26
N THR A 133 -9.46 -1.42 -24.89
CA THR A 133 -9.93 -0.18 -25.54
C THR A 133 -8.97 0.99 -25.25
N ALA A 134 -8.52 1.12 -24.01
CA ALA A 134 -7.57 2.13 -23.60
C ALA A 134 -6.19 1.96 -24.26
N TRP A 135 -5.75 0.72 -24.46
CA TRP A 135 -4.51 0.37 -25.14
C TRP A 135 -4.46 0.95 -26.55
N ASP A 136 -5.51 0.74 -27.35
CA ASP A 136 -5.58 1.24 -28.73
C ASP A 136 -5.53 2.79 -28.79
N LEU A 137 -6.10 3.48 -27.80
CA LEU A 137 -6.07 4.95 -27.68
C LEU A 137 -4.72 5.48 -27.20
N ALA A 138 -4.09 4.79 -26.24
CA ALA A 138 -2.78 5.16 -25.73
C ALA A 138 -1.68 5.00 -26.79
N GLN A 139 -1.77 3.99 -27.66
CA GLN A 139 -0.88 3.85 -28.81
C GLN A 139 -0.95 5.06 -29.75
N GLN A 140 -2.12 5.69 -29.86
CA GLN A 140 -2.32 6.92 -30.66
C GLN A 140 -1.78 8.17 -29.97
N GLY A 141 -1.18 8.06 -28.78
CA GLY A 141 -0.59 9.17 -28.02
C GLY A 141 -1.56 9.91 -27.10
N HIS A 142 -2.74 9.35 -26.85
CA HIS A 142 -3.72 9.94 -25.93
C HIS A 142 -3.44 9.50 -24.46
N MET A 143 -3.83 10.34 -23.52
CA MET A 143 -3.96 9.96 -22.12
C MET A 143 -5.38 9.44 -21.88
N VAL A 144 -5.48 8.24 -21.33
CA VAL A 144 -6.75 7.55 -21.10
C VAL A 144 -6.96 7.37 -19.61
N THR A 145 -8.15 7.71 -19.12
CA THR A 145 -8.63 7.36 -17.78
C THR A 145 -9.82 6.42 -17.86
N PHE A 146 -10.13 5.77 -16.74
CA PHE A 146 -11.26 4.85 -16.65
C PHE A 146 -12.33 5.47 -15.76
N GLY A 147 -13.53 5.60 -16.28
CA GLY A 147 -14.64 6.29 -15.64
C GLY A 147 -15.69 5.35 -15.10
N ILE A 148 -15.96 5.43 -13.81
CA ILE A 148 -16.99 4.63 -13.13
C ILE A 148 -18.33 5.33 -13.21
N VAL A 149 -19.40 4.58 -13.42
CA VAL A 149 -20.76 5.15 -13.44
C VAL A 149 -21.10 5.75 -12.08
N ALA A 150 -21.37 7.06 -12.05
CA ALA A 150 -21.70 7.77 -10.83
C ALA A 150 -23.10 7.39 -10.35
N SER A 151 -23.20 6.64 -9.26
CA SER A 151 -24.48 6.15 -8.69
C SER A 151 -25.01 6.98 -7.51
N ARG A 152 -24.16 7.84 -6.92
CA ARG A 152 -24.50 8.72 -5.78
C ARG A 152 -23.65 10.00 -5.83
N PRO A 153 -24.05 11.08 -5.13
CA PRO A 153 -23.29 12.33 -5.11
C PRO A 153 -22.09 12.24 -4.14
N GLU A 154 -20.99 11.66 -4.62
CA GLU A 154 -19.76 11.48 -3.84
C GLU A 154 -18.85 12.72 -3.98
N THR A 155 -18.54 13.38 -2.85
CA THR A 155 -17.71 14.60 -2.85
C THR A 155 -16.21 14.32 -2.68
N GLY A 156 -15.86 13.06 -2.46
CA GLY A 156 -14.47 12.61 -2.33
C GLY A 156 -13.80 12.25 -3.65
N TYR A 157 -14.56 12.18 -4.76
CA TYR A 157 -14.09 11.71 -6.06
C TYR A 157 -13.99 12.84 -7.09
N GLY A 158 -13.17 12.62 -8.10
CA GLY A 158 -13.16 13.41 -9.33
C GLY A 158 -14.32 13.01 -10.25
N TYR A 159 -14.85 13.98 -10.99
CA TYR A 159 -15.93 13.80 -11.98
C TYR A 159 -15.44 14.14 -13.38
N ILE A 160 -15.74 13.24 -14.32
CA ILE A 160 -15.34 13.34 -15.71
C ILE A 160 -16.58 13.52 -16.57
N ARG A 161 -16.71 14.66 -17.26
CA ARG A 161 -17.77 14.88 -18.22
C ARG A 161 -17.43 14.19 -19.56
N LYS A 162 -18.34 13.35 -20.02
CA LYS A 162 -18.22 12.70 -21.33
C LYS A 162 -18.50 13.69 -22.44
N GLY A 163 -17.58 13.82 -23.40
CA GLY A 163 -17.74 14.56 -24.64
C GLY A 163 -18.15 13.63 -25.81
N SER A 164 -17.63 13.90 -27.01
CA SER A 164 -17.91 13.12 -28.20
C SER A 164 -17.41 11.66 -28.07
N ALA A 165 -18.20 10.73 -28.63
CA ALA A 165 -17.81 9.33 -28.68
C ALA A 165 -16.58 9.09 -29.57
N VAL A 166 -15.74 8.14 -29.18
CA VAL A 166 -14.52 7.70 -29.88
C VAL A 166 -14.54 6.18 -29.96
N GLY A 167 -13.98 5.61 -31.02
CA GLY A 167 -13.81 4.16 -31.13
C GLY A 167 -15.12 3.38 -31.04
N GLU A 168 -16.07 3.61 -31.95
CA GLU A 168 -17.37 2.94 -32.01
C GLU A 168 -18.22 3.13 -30.74
N GLY A 169 -18.01 4.23 -29.98
CA GLY A 169 -18.75 4.52 -28.76
C GLY A 169 -18.26 3.81 -27.50
N ARG A 170 -17.12 3.10 -27.56
CA ARG A 170 -16.53 2.42 -26.41
C ARG A 170 -15.71 3.35 -25.52
N ALA A 171 -15.36 4.54 -26.02
CA ALA A 171 -14.64 5.58 -25.29
C ALA A 171 -15.23 6.96 -25.64
N PHE A 172 -14.88 7.97 -24.86
CA PHE A 172 -15.31 9.34 -25.06
C PHE A 172 -14.13 10.31 -24.92
N ALA A 173 -14.20 11.43 -25.61
CA ALA A 173 -13.34 12.57 -25.28
C ALA A 173 -13.69 13.04 -23.84
N VAL A 174 -12.73 13.50 -23.08
CA VAL A 174 -12.99 14.20 -21.81
C VAL A 174 -13.32 15.65 -22.14
N GLU A 175 -14.56 16.07 -21.85
CA GLU A 175 -14.98 17.46 -22.06
C GLU A 175 -14.53 18.37 -20.92
N SER A 176 -14.68 17.90 -19.67
CA SER A 176 -14.17 18.54 -18.47
C SER A 176 -13.84 17.50 -17.40
N PHE A 177 -12.93 17.89 -16.51
CA PHE A 177 -12.55 17.13 -15.33
C PHE A 177 -12.65 18.06 -14.14
N GLU A 178 -13.27 17.60 -13.05
CA GLU A 178 -13.40 18.35 -11.81
C GLU A 178 -13.17 17.45 -10.60
N GLU A 179 -12.18 17.80 -9.80
CA GLU A 179 -11.79 17.04 -8.62
C GLU A 179 -12.52 17.55 -7.38
N LYS A 180 -13.17 16.64 -6.66
CA LYS A 180 -13.85 16.89 -5.37
C LYS A 180 -14.82 18.06 -5.38
N PRO A 181 -15.90 18.00 -6.19
CA PRO A 181 -16.91 19.06 -6.26
C PRO A 181 -17.67 19.24 -4.96
N SER A 182 -18.37 20.37 -4.83
CA SER A 182 -19.33 20.54 -3.75
C SER A 182 -20.47 19.52 -3.84
N LEU A 183 -21.16 19.27 -2.72
CA LEU A 183 -22.29 18.33 -2.69
C LEU A 183 -23.39 18.71 -3.71
N GLN A 184 -23.68 19.99 -3.86
CA GLN A 184 -24.66 20.48 -4.82
C GLN A 184 -24.26 20.12 -6.26
N LEU A 185 -23.01 20.42 -6.64
CA LEU A 185 -22.48 20.08 -7.97
C LEU A 185 -22.48 18.56 -8.19
N ALA A 186 -22.06 17.78 -7.19
CA ALA A 186 -22.09 16.33 -7.28
C ALA A 186 -23.50 15.77 -7.52
N GLN A 187 -24.53 16.34 -6.90
CA GLN A 187 -25.94 16.01 -7.13
C GLN A 187 -26.38 16.34 -8.57
N GLU A 188 -25.99 17.51 -9.08
CA GLU A 188 -26.28 17.93 -10.44
C GLU A 188 -25.59 17.00 -11.46
N TYR A 189 -24.34 16.61 -11.22
CA TYR A 189 -23.57 15.71 -12.10
C TYR A 189 -24.19 14.32 -12.18
N VAL A 190 -24.59 13.75 -11.04
CA VAL A 190 -25.26 12.44 -11.01
C VAL A 190 -26.62 12.52 -11.73
N ALA A 191 -27.43 13.56 -11.47
CA ALA A 191 -28.74 13.74 -12.08
C ALA A 191 -28.66 13.89 -13.62
N SER A 192 -27.58 14.49 -14.14
CA SER A 192 -27.39 14.69 -15.59
C SER A 192 -27.12 13.39 -16.35
N GLY A 193 -26.60 12.34 -15.69
CA GLY A 193 -26.16 11.09 -16.33
C GLY A 193 -24.96 11.22 -17.30
N SER A 194 -24.39 12.44 -17.41
CA SER A 194 -23.30 12.75 -18.35
C SER A 194 -21.92 12.60 -17.74
N TYR A 195 -21.81 12.41 -16.44
CA TYR A 195 -20.55 12.31 -15.69
C TYR A 195 -20.26 10.90 -15.25
N LEU A 196 -18.96 10.60 -15.19
CA LEU A 196 -18.39 9.40 -14.58
C LEU A 196 -17.49 9.81 -13.42
N TRP A 197 -17.37 8.96 -12.40
CA TRP A 197 -16.32 9.15 -11.39
C TRP A 197 -14.96 8.77 -11.95
N ASN A 198 -13.94 9.51 -11.58
CA ASN A 198 -12.55 9.13 -11.86
C ASN A 198 -12.13 7.95 -11.00
N SER A 199 -11.70 6.87 -11.62
CA SER A 199 -11.24 5.67 -10.91
C SER A 199 -9.81 5.79 -10.37
N GLY A 200 -9.05 6.82 -10.76
CA GLY A 200 -7.62 6.93 -10.48
C GLY A 200 -6.74 5.97 -11.30
N LEU A 201 -7.31 5.24 -12.25
CA LEU A 201 -6.53 4.47 -13.23
C LEU A 201 -6.25 5.33 -14.44
N PHE A 202 -5.00 5.27 -14.93
CA PHE A 202 -4.58 6.02 -16.11
C PHE A 202 -3.74 5.15 -17.03
N MET A 203 -3.94 5.31 -18.33
CA MET A 203 -3.09 4.67 -19.35
C MET A 203 -2.53 5.72 -20.29
N VAL A 204 -1.19 5.70 -20.47
CA VAL A 204 -0.49 6.66 -21.28
C VAL A 204 0.88 6.10 -21.71
N ARG A 205 1.35 6.45 -22.88
CA ARG A 205 2.72 6.10 -23.31
C ARG A 205 3.75 6.93 -22.51
N ALA A 206 4.86 6.31 -22.09
CA ALA A 206 5.86 6.93 -21.19
C ALA A 206 6.41 8.26 -21.77
N ASP A 207 6.78 8.29 -23.05
CA ASP A 207 7.24 9.50 -23.72
C ASP A 207 6.19 10.62 -23.78
N GLN A 208 4.90 10.24 -23.96
CA GLN A 208 3.80 11.23 -23.96
C GLN A 208 3.53 11.78 -22.57
N TRP A 209 3.64 10.95 -21.53
CA TRP A 209 3.57 11.42 -20.15
C TRP A 209 4.66 12.44 -19.85
N LEU A 210 5.93 12.11 -20.15
CA LEU A 210 7.06 13.01 -19.92
C LEU A 210 6.92 14.33 -20.70
N ARG A 211 6.40 14.27 -21.93
CA ARG A 211 6.09 15.45 -22.74
C ARG A 211 4.99 16.32 -22.13
N ALA A 212 3.95 15.69 -21.56
CA ALA A 212 2.91 16.43 -20.85
C ALA A 212 3.47 17.10 -19.60
N MET A 213 4.32 16.39 -18.83
CA MET A 213 5.00 16.95 -17.66
C MET A 213 5.94 18.10 -18.02
N GLU A 214 6.65 18.03 -19.14
CA GLU A 214 7.50 19.13 -19.63
C GLU A 214 6.69 20.38 -19.93
N ALA A 215 5.52 20.22 -20.55
CA ALA A 215 4.65 21.33 -20.91
C ALA A 215 3.90 21.95 -19.72
N LEU A 216 3.46 21.13 -18.76
CA LEU A 216 2.54 21.53 -17.70
C LEU A 216 3.23 21.69 -16.33
N GLN A 217 4.25 20.87 -16.05
CA GLN A 217 4.91 20.77 -14.75
C GLN A 217 6.44 20.65 -14.87
N PRO A 218 7.12 21.60 -15.56
CA PRO A 218 8.55 21.47 -15.87
C PRO A 218 9.45 21.39 -14.64
N GLN A 219 9.09 22.04 -13.54
CA GLN A 219 9.86 21.95 -12.28
C GLN A 219 9.78 20.55 -11.65
N MET A 220 8.59 19.95 -11.67
CA MET A 220 8.37 18.60 -11.16
C MET A 220 9.13 17.57 -12.01
N LEU A 221 9.05 17.68 -13.35
CA LEU A 221 9.81 16.83 -14.25
C LEU A 221 11.31 16.92 -13.99
N ARG A 222 11.83 18.14 -13.88
CA ARG A 222 13.27 18.36 -13.64
C ARG A 222 13.74 17.75 -12.32
N ALA A 223 12.98 17.90 -11.24
CA ALA A 223 13.30 17.31 -9.95
C ALA A 223 13.31 15.76 -10.02
N CYS A 224 12.32 15.16 -10.69
CA CYS A 224 12.29 13.71 -10.91
C CYS A 224 13.46 13.23 -11.77
N GLN A 225 13.83 13.95 -12.85
CA GLN A 225 14.99 13.61 -13.68
C GLN A 225 16.28 13.61 -12.87
N LEU A 226 16.55 14.69 -12.12
CA LEU A 226 17.74 14.79 -11.26
C LEU A 226 17.79 13.69 -10.21
N SER A 227 16.64 13.30 -9.67
CA SER A 227 16.59 12.23 -8.67
C SER A 227 16.86 10.85 -9.26
N ILE A 228 16.49 10.59 -10.53
CA ILE A 228 16.78 9.35 -11.24
C ILE A 228 18.19 9.33 -11.80
N GLU A 229 18.73 10.45 -12.32
CA GLU A 229 20.12 10.57 -12.76
C GLU A 229 21.10 10.21 -11.62
N GLY A 230 20.81 10.61 -10.39
CA GLY A 230 21.59 10.33 -9.19
C GLY A 230 21.14 9.08 -8.40
N CYS A 231 20.32 8.21 -8.99
CA CYS A 231 19.75 7.07 -8.26
C CYS A 231 20.77 5.96 -8.00
N ALA A 232 20.66 5.29 -6.84
CA ALA A 232 21.31 4.02 -6.57
C ALA A 232 20.38 2.88 -6.98
N ARG A 233 20.98 1.79 -7.56
CA ARG A 233 20.26 0.55 -7.88
C ARG A 233 20.82 -0.58 -7.04
N ASP A 234 19.91 -1.31 -6.40
CA ASP A 234 20.25 -2.43 -5.52
C ASP A 234 19.24 -3.55 -5.77
N MET A 235 19.63 -4.57 -6.54
CA MET A 235 18.76 -5.63 -7.04
C MET A 235 17.49 -5.06 -7.71
N ASP A 236 16.32 -5.28 -7.13
CA ASP A 236 15.03 -4.85 -7.66
C ASP A 236 14.66 -3.40 -7.22
N PHE A 237 15.49 -2.77 -6.38
CA PHE A 237 15.25 -1.45 -5.85
C PHE A 237 15.94 -0.35 -6.68
N VAL A 238 15.15 0.64 -7.08
CA VAL A 238 15.62 1.94 -7.60
C VAL A 238 15.43 2.96 -6.49
N ARG A 239 16.53 3.58 -6.05
CA ARG A 239 16.53 4.57 -4.95
C ARG A 239 16.81 5.95 -5.54
N PRO A 240 15.77 6.77 -5.81
CA PRO A 240 15.94 8.14 -6.25
C PRO A 240 16.81 8.94 -5.26
N ASN A 241 17.60 9.88 -5.76
CA ASN A 241 18.36 10.80 -4.89
C ASN A 241 17.41 11.59 -3.99
N SER A 242 17.61 11.49 -2.68
CA SER A 242 16.71 12.05 -1.68
C SER A 242 16.63 13.57 -1.73
N ASP A 243 17.77 14.24 -1.88
CA ASP A 243 17.83 15.71 -1.86
C ASP A 243 17.17 16.31 -3.11
N ALA A 244 17.44 15.72 -4.29
CA ALA A 244 16.81 16.13 -5.53
C ALA A 244 15.28 15.92 -5.49
N PHE A 245 14.82 14.77 -4.94
CA PHE A 245 13.39 14.48 -4.84
C PHE A 245 12.68 15.30 -3.76
N ALA A 246 13.37 15.69 -2.69
CA ALA A 246 12.82 16.56 -1.67
C ALA A 246 12.41 17.95 -2.21
N ALA A 247 13.08 18.43 -3.26
CA ALA A 247 12.74 19.66 -3.95
C ALA A 247 11.55 19.52 -4.92
N CYS A 248 11.05 18.30 -5.19
CA CYS A 248 9.97 18.07 -6.12
C CYS A 248 8.64 18.62 -5.58
N PRO A 249 7.90 19.44 -6.37
CA PRO A 249 6.54 19.84 -6.03
C PRO A 249 5.63 18.60 -5.84
N SER A 250 4.64 18.73 -4.97
CA SER A 250 3.69 17.65 -4.67
C SER A 250 2.36 17.94 -5.35
N ASP A 251 1.93 17.07 -6.27
CA ASP A 251 0.64 17.19 -6.92
C ASP A 251 0.13 15.83 -7.44
N SER A 252 -1.19 15.72 -7.69
CA SER A 252 -1.79 14.52 -8.26
C SER A 252 -1.75 14.55 -9.80
N ILE A 253 -1.87 13.38 -10.42
CA ILE A 253 -2.07 13.23 -11.87
C ILE A 253 -3.26 14.07 -12.35
N ASP A 254 -4.30 14.12 -11.53
CA ASP A 254 -5.55 14.80 -11.81
C ASP A 254 -5.34 16.30 -11.98
N TYR A 255 -4.80 16.98 -10.97
CA TYR A 255 -4.53 18.42 -10.99
C TYR A 255 -3.36 18.77 -11.90
N ALA A 256 -2.29 18.01 -11.87
CA ALA A 256 -1.09 18.31 -12.63
C ALA A 256 -1.29 18.23 -14.15
N VAL A 257 -2.14 17.30 -14.62
CA VAL A 257 -2.26 16.98 -16.04
C VAL A 257 -3.72 16.88 -16.51
N MET A 258 -4.57 16.06 -15.84
CA MET A 258 -5.89 15.74 -16.38
C MET A 258 -6.84 16.93 -16.52
N GLU A 259 -6.84 17.86 -15.59
CA GLU A 259 -7.65 19.10 -15.67
C GLU A 259 -7.26 20.04 -16.82
N HIS A 260 -6.01 19.92 -17.31
CA HIS A 260 -5.47 20.79 -18.34
C HIS A 260 -5.66 20.22 -19.75
N LEU A 261 -5.64 18.89 -19.93
CA LEU A 261 -5.69 18.24 -21.25
C LEU A 261 -6.95 18.58 -22.09
N PRO A 262 -8.16 18.75 -21.53
CA PRO A 262 -9.32 19.14 -22.32
C PRO A 262 -9.17 20.50 -23.02
N ARG A 263 -8.25 21.35 -22.54
CA ARG A 263 -7.97 22.67 -23.12
C ARG A 263 -6.95 22.63 -24.27
N ASN A 264 -6.56 21.44 -24.75
CA ASN A 264 -5.59 21.21 -25.83
C ASN A 264 -4.21 21.86 -25.60
N VAL A 265 -3.77 21.94 -24.35
CA VAL A 265 -2.49 22.59 -23.98
C VAL A 265 -1.25 21.77 -24.37
N VAL A 266 -1.42 20.47 -24.63
CA VAL A 266 -0.35 19.58 -25.13
C VAL A 266 -0.72 19.13 -26.55
N GLN A 267 0.03 19.62 -27.53
CA GLN A 267 -0.28 19.37 -28.95
C GLN A 267 -0.27 17.87 -29.29
N GLY A 268 -1.33 17.40 -29.91
CA GLY A 268 -1.50 16.00 -30.34
C GLY A 268 -1.86 15.01 -29.23
N MET A 269 -1.97 15.47 -27.97
CA MET A 269 -2.40 14.65 -26.85
C MET A 269 -3.79 15.09 -26.37
N GLY A 270 -4.77 14.19 -26.46
CA GLY A 270 -6.12 14.42 -25.92
C GLY A 270 -6.39 13.54 -24.74
N ALA A 271 -7.23 14.02 -23.80
CA ALA A 271 -7.78 13.18 -22.74
C ALA A 271 -8.93 12.32 -23.26
N ARG A 272 -8.93 11.05 -22.89
CA ARG A 272 -9.99 10.06 -23.24
C ARG A 272 -10.48 9.38 -21.98
N VAL A 273 -11.75 9.02 -21.94
CA VAL A 273 -12.32 8.22 -20.86
C VAL A 273 -12.96 6.97 -21.42
N VAL A 274 -12.64 5.82 -20.82
CA VAL A 274 -13.27 4.53 -21.08
C VAL A 274 -14.20 4.21 -19.92
N PRO A 275 -15.52 4.06 -20.15
CA PRO A 275 -16.44 3.65 -19.09
C PRO A 275 -16.08 2.26 -18.54
N LEU A 276 -16.17 2.09 -17.23
CA LEU A 276 -15.77 0.87 -16.53
C LEU A 276 -16.82 0.46 -15.50
N ASP A 277 -17.40 -0.72 -15.65
CA ASP A 277 -18.26 -1.38 -14.65
C ASP A 277 -17.56 -2.62 -14.10
N ALA A 278 -16.52 -2.42 -13.31
CA ALA A 278 -15.72 -3.50 -12.71
C ALA A 278 -16.03 -3.76 -11.23
N GLY A 279 -17.14 -3.22 -10.70
CA GLY A 279 -17.41 -3.28 -9.27
C GLY A 279 -16.30 -2.59 -8.46
N TRP A 280 -15.92 -1.40 -8.91
CA TRP A 280 -14.83 -0.60 -8.35
C TRP A 280 -15.21 0.04 -7.02
N SER A 281 -14.26 0.06 -6.09
CA SER A 281 -14.30 0.83 -4.85
C SER A 281 -12.90 1.30 -4.47
N ASP A 282 -12.78 2.55 -4.00
CA ASP A 282 -11.54 3.06 -3.43
C ASP A 282 -11.30 2.58 -1.99
N LEU A 283 -12.26 1.85 -1.40
CA LEU A 283 -12.26 1.46 0.02
C LEU A 283 -11.81 2.60 0.95
N GLY A 284 -12.35 3.78 0.73
CA GLY A 284 -11.91 4.99 1.41
C GLY A 284 -12.16 5.00 2.93
N ALA A 285 -13.15 4.24 3.42
CA ALA A 285 -13.48 4.08 4.83
C ALA A 285 -14.25 2.76 5.07
N TRP A 286 -14.62 2.47 6.30
CA TRP A 286 -15.22 1.22 6.73
C TRP A 286 -16.60 0.93 6.10
N ASP A 287 -17.38 1.95 5.79
CA ASP A 287 -18.65 1.82 5.07
C ASP A 287 -18.45 1.28 3.65
N ALA A 288 -17.40 1.70 2.96
CA ALA A 288 -17.06 1.17 1.66
C ALA A 288 -16.64 -0.32 1.72
N LEU A 289 -16.00 -0.77 2.81
CA LEU A 289 -15.72 -2.19 3.01
C LEU A 289 -17.01 -3.00 3.23
N TRP A 290 -17.96 -2.46 4.02
CA TRP A 290 -19.27 -3.09 4.18
C TRP A 290 -20.03 -3.21 2.86
N ASP A 291 -19.89 -2.23 1.95
CA ASP A 291 -20.51 -2.26 0.60
C ASP A 291 -19.94 -3.41 -0.27
N VAL A 292 -18.67 -3.73 -0.13
CA VAL A 292 -17.95 -4.72 -0.96
C VAL A 292 -18.10 -6.15 -0.42
N LEU A 293 -18.12 -6.33 0.90
CA LEU A 293 -18.19 -7.65 1.52
C LEU A 293 -19.57 -8.31 1.35
N PRO A 294 -19.65 -9.64 1.27
CA PRO A 294 -20.90 -10.39 1.34
C PRO A 294 -21.69 -10.04 2.62
N ARG A 295 -23.01 -9.97 2.51
CA ARG A 295 -23.90 -9.66 3.64
C ARG A 295 -24.82 -10.82 3.93
N ASP A 296 -25.13 -11.02 5.21
CA ASP A 296 -26.15 -11.96 5.68
C ASP A 296 -27.58 -11.45 5.39
N ALA A 297 -28.59 -12.18 5.82
CA ALA A 297 -30.02 -11.83 5.62
C ALA A 297 -30.44 -10.55 6.35
N ASP A 298 -29.75 -10.18 7.42
CA ASP A 298 -29.97 -8.96 8.20
C ASP A 298 -29.12 -7.78 7.72
N GLY A 299 -28.38 -7.95 6.61
CA GLY A 299 -27.54 -6.91 6.01
C GLY A 299 -26.22 -6.70 6.73
N ASN A 300 -25.77 -7.64 7.58
CA ASN A 300 -24.47 -7.54 8.23
C ASN A 300 -23.38 -8.13 7.36
N ALA A 301 -22.20 -7.51 7.37
CA ALA A 301 -20.97 -8.06 6.81
C ALA A 301 -20.09 -8.59 7.94
N HIS A 302 -19.51 -9.77 7.74
CA HIS A 302 -18.73 -10.49 8.72
C HIS A 302 -17.32 -10.77 8.21
N ALA A 303 -16.31 -10.53 9.03
CA ALA A 303 -14.94 -10.94 8.76
C ALA A 303 -14.28 -11.44 10.06
N GLY A 304 -13.64 -12.64 10.00
CA GLY A 304 -13.05 -13.29 11.17
C GLY A 304 -14.09 -13.97 12.07
N GLN A 305 -13.82 -14.06 13.37
CA GLN A 305 -14.69 -14.70 14.35
C GLN A 305 -15.74 -13.71 14.85
N THR A 306 -16.96 -13.78 14.31
CA THR A 306 -18.04 -12.84 14.66
C THR A 306 -19.34 -13.56 14.95
N LEU A 307 -20.16 -13.02 15.85
CA LEU A 307 -21.51 -13.49 16.21
C LEU A 307 -22.45 -12.28 16.34
N ALA A 308 -23.56 -12.31 15.60
CA ALA A 308 -24.57 -11.27 15.64
C ALA A 308 -25.92 -11.83 16.10
N ILE A 309 -26.58 -11.16 17.04
CA ILE A 309 -27.95 -11.47 17.51
C ILE A 309 -28.73 -10.16 17.48
N ASP A 310 -29.88 -10.14 16.82
CA ASP A 310 -30.75 -8.95 16.69
C ASP A 310 -29.95 -7.70 16.18
N THR A 311 -28.96 -7.93 15.34
CA THR A 311 -28.04 -6.90 14.82
C THR A 311 -28.25 -6.77 13.32
N ARG A 312 -28.29 -5.54 12.80
CA ARG A 312 -28.60 -5.26 11.38
C ARG A 312 -27.67 -4.24 10.76
N ASN A 313 -27.53 -4.32 9.42
CA ASN A 313 -26.83 -3.34 8.58
C ASN A 313 -25.42 -2.99 9.08
N SER A 314 -24.74 -3.88 9.78
CA SER A 314 -23.52 -3.62 10.52
C SER A 314 -22.33 -4.35 9.91
N LEU A 315 -21.11 -3.85 10.17
CA LEU A 315 -19.85 -4.53 9.84
C LEU A 315 -19.23 -5.01 11.16
N LEU A 316 -18.98 -6.32 11.25
CA LEU A 316 -18.27 -6.93 12.36
C LEU A 316 -16.96 -7.53 11.81
N PHE A 317 -15.84 -7.00 12.24
CA PHE A 317 -14.51 -7.41 11.82
C PHE A 317 -13.66 -7.81 13.03
N SER A 318 -13.06 -8.99 12.99
CA SER A 318 -12.23 -9.55 14.05
C SER A 318 -10.92 -10.12 13.48
N GLU A 319 -9.80 -9.71 14.02
CA GLU A 319 -8.48 -10.29 13.73
C GLU A 319 -8.07 -11.37 14.73
N SER A 320 -8.37 -11.20 16.01
CA SER A 320 -7.78 -12.01 17.06
C SER A 320 -8.76 -12.67 18.01
N CYS A 321 -9.87 -12.03 18.37
CA CYS A 321 -10.82 -12.59 19.32
C CYS A 321 -12.27 -12.51 18.81
N LEU A 322 -13.18 -13.30 19.42
CA LEU A 322 -14.59 -13.29 19.05
C LEU A 322 -15.20 -11.89 19.29
N VAL A 323 -15.77 -11.30 18.24
CA VAL A 323 -16.63 -10.13 18.31
C VAL A 323 -18.09 -10.56 18.35
N ALA A 324 -18.75 -10.39 19.49
CA ALA A 324 -20.17 -10.69 19.66
C ALA A 324 -20.96 -9.37 19.76
N ALA A 325 -21.99 -9.23 18.94
CA ALA A 325 -22.88 -8.06 18.88
C ALA A 325 -24.33 -8.44 19.14
N VAL A 326 -25.05 -7.67 19.95
CA VAL A 326 -26.45 -7.90 20.28
C VAL A 326 -27.23 -6.60 20.21
N GLY A 327 -28.32 -6.59 19.43
CA GLY A 327 -29.26 -5.48 19.38
C GLY A 327 -28.71 -4.19 18.74
N LEU A 328 -27.74 -4.32 17.84
CA LEU A 328 -27.12 -3.17 17.17
C LEU A 328 -27.70 -2.93 15.78
N ASP A 329 -27.69 -1.69 15.32
CA ASP A 329 -28.07 -1.31 13.96
C ASP A 329 -27.11 -0.24 13.41
N ASN A 330 -26.67 -0.44 12.16
CA ASN A 330 -25.87 0.53 11.44
C ASN A 330 -24.53 0.90 12.12
N VAL A 331 -23.83 -0.10 12.67
CA VAL A 331 -22.58 0.05 13.43
C VAL A 331 -21.45 -0.68 12.71
N VAL A 332 -20.24 -0.14 12.81
CA VAL A 332 -18.99 -0.80 12.45
C VAL A 332 -18.22 -1.12 13.73
N VAL A 333 -17.91 -2.39 13.92
CA VAL A 333 -17.05 -2.88 15.01
C VAL A 333 -15.83 -3.54 14.37
N VAL A 334 -14.65 -3.05 14.73
CA VAL A 334 -13.37 -3.59 14.23
C VAL A 334 -12.48 -3.89 15.43
N GLU A 335 -12.08 -5.14 15.54
CA GLU A 335 -11.16 -5.61 16.58
C GLU A 335 -9.81 -5.97 15.95
N THR A 336 -8.75 -5.49 16.56
CA THR A 336 -7.36 -5.88 16.33
C THR A 336 -6.71 -6.27 17.65
N PRO A 337 -5.55 -6.98 17.67
CA PRO A 337 -4.90 -7.40 18.92
C PRO A 337 -4.59 -6.28 19.91
N ASP A 338 -4.65 -5.00 19.51
CA ASP A 338 -4.24 -3.86 20.34
C ASP A 338 -5.25 -2.70 20.35
N ALA A 339 -6.34 -2.78 19.60
CA ALA A 339 -7.36 -1.74 19.59
C ALA A 339 -8.73 -2.26 19.12
N ILE A 340 -9.80 -1.65 19.64
CA ILE A 340 -11.18 -1.86 19.18
C ILE A 340 -11.74 -0.53 18.74
N LEU A 341 -12.28 -0.49 17.51
CA LEU A 341 -13.06 0.63 16.99
C LEU A 341 -14.54 0.27 17.02
N VAL A 342 -15.36 1.17 17.55
CA VAL A 342 -16.83 1.14 17.42
C VAL A 342 -17.28 2.49 16.88
N VAL A 343 -17.95 2.49 15.73
CA VAL A 343 -18.38 3.73 15.07
C VAL A 343 -19.71 3.55 14.35
N ASP A 344 -20.57 4.58 14.37
CA ASP A 344 -21.75 4.66 13.51
C ASP A 344 -21.30 4.61 12.04
N LYS A 345 -21.87 3.71 11.24
CA LYS A 345 -21.49 3.50 9.84
C LYS A 345 -21.58 4.79 8.99
N ARG A 346 -22.46 5.72 9.33
CA ARG A 346 -22.59 7.04 8.67
C ARG A 346 -21.46 8.01 9.02
N ARG A 347 -20.62 7.69 10.02
CA ARG A 347 -19.55 8.54 10.54
C ARG A 347 -18.15 7.95 10.38
N THR A 348 -17.98 6.95 9.56
CA THR A 348 -16.69 6.27 9.33
C THR A 348 -15.58 7.21 8.86
N GLN A 349 -15.94 8.30 8.16
CA GLN A 349 -15.00 9.36 7.77
C GLN A 349 -14.39 10.11 8.98
N ASP A 350 -15.06 10.08 10.15
CA ASP A 350 -14.57 10.72 11.38
C ASP A 350 -13.46 9.93 12.08
N VAL A 351 -13.18 8.69 11.69
CA VAL A 351 -12.12 7.85 12.26
C VAL A 351 -10.74 8.54 12.18
N LYS A 352 -10.51 9.36 11.15
CA LYS A 352 -9.30 10.19 11.04
C LYS A 352 -9.07 11.12 12.24
N LYS A 353 -10.17 11.55 12.94
CA LYS A 353 -10.07 12.40 14.15
C LYS A 353 -9.50 11.62 15.33
N ILE A 354 -9.85 10.32 15.46
CA ILE A 354 -9.28 9.42 16.48
C ILE A 354 -7.77 9.30 16.26
N VAL A 355 -7.34 9.07 15.02
CA VAL A 355 -5.91 8.97 14.69
C VAL A 355 -5.18 10.28 15.01
N ALA A 356 -5.77 11.43 14.70
CA ALA A 356 -5.20 12.75 15.03
C ALA A 356 -5.04 12.94 16.54
N GLU A 357 -6.05 12.53 17.32
CA GLU A 357 -6.03 12.62 18.80
C GLU A 357 -4.97 11.67 19.38
N LEU A 358 -4.86 10.42 18.89
CA LEU A 358 -3.81 9.49 19.31
C LEU A 358 -2.40 10.04 19.04
N LYS A 359 -2.20 10.71 17.90
CA LYS A 359 -0.94 11.39 17.56
C LYS A 359 -0.65 12.56 18.52
N ALA A 360 -1.66 13.38 18.79
CA ALA A 360 -1.51 14.50 19.72
C ALA A 360 -1.13 14.03 21.15
N GLN A 361 -1.62 12.84 21.56
CA GLN A 361 -1.26 12.18 22.81
C GLN A 361 0.07 11.43 22.77
N GLY A 362 0.79 11.41 21.64
CA GLY A 362 2.04 10.66 21.46
C GLY A 362 1.89 9.13 21.55
N ARG A 363 0.67 8.59 21.32
CA ARG A 363 0.42 7.14 21.41
C ARG A 363 0.85 6.44 20.14
N SER A 364 1.69 5.41 20.27
CA SER A 364 2.18 4.58 19.15
C SER A 364 1.07 3.88 18.36
N LEU A 365 -0.09 3.66 18.97
CA LEU A 365 -1.28 3.10 18.33
C LEU A 365 -1.76 3.88 17.09
N ALA A 366 -1.37 5.14 16.94
CA ALA A 366 -1.65 5.94 15.76
C ALA A 366 -0.85 5.47 14.53
N SER A 367 0.36 4.95 14.73
CA SER A 367 1.34 4.68 13.68
C SER A 367 1.80 3.23 13.58
N THR A 368 1.81 2.49 14.69
CA THR A 368 2.44 1.17 14.78
C THR A 368 1.50 0.15 15.39
N HIS A 369 1.43 -1.04 14.77
CA HIS A 369 0.76 -2.20 15.35
C HIS A 369 1.60 -2.86 16.44
N ARG A 370 0.96 -3.64 17.32
CA ARG A 370 1.65 -4.55 18.24
C ARG A 370 2.54 -5.55 17.47
N LYS A 371 2.06 -6.04 16.33
CA LYS A 371 2.82 -6.88 15.39
C LYS A 371 3.57 -6.01 14.39
N VAL A 372 4.89 -6.14 14.34
CA VAL A 372 5.79 -5.33 13.50
C VAL A 372 6.52 -6.20 12.49
N HIS A 373 6.36 -5.90 11.21
CA HIS A 373 7.05 -6.58 10.11
C HIS A 373 8.47 -6.04 9.93
N ARG A 374 9.40 -6.95 9.67
CA ARG A 374 10.83 -6.68 9.45
C ARG A 374 11.32 -7.47 8.23
N PRO A 375 12.46 -7.12 7.62
CA PRO A 375 13.00 -7.89 6.49
C PRO A 375 13.21 -9.37 6.80
N TRP A 376 13.62 -9.67 8.03
CA TRP A 376 13.89 -11.03 8.50
C TRP A 376 12.64 -11.81 8.93
N GLY A 377 11.46 -11.18 9.04
CA GLY A 377 10.22 -11.78 9.51
C GLY A 377 9.33 -10.79 10.23
N TRP A 378 8.90 -11.10 11.44
CA TRP A 378 8.07 -10.20 12.25
C TRP A 378 8.21 -10.53 13.74
N TYR A 379 7.85 -9.56 14.57
CA TYR A 379 7.61 -9.80 16.00
C TYR A 379 6.25 -9.25 16.42
N ASP A 380 5.68 -9.84 17.46
CA ASP A 380 4.44 -9.42 18.11
C ASP A 380 4.70 -9.22 19.61
N SER A 381 4.48 -8.01 20.11
CA SER A 381 4.60 -7.69 21.54
C SER A 381 3.36 -8.17 22.27
N ILE A 382 3.41 -9.39 22.83
CA ILE A 382 2.26 -10.09 23.38
C ILE A 382 1.82 -9.50 24.71
N ASP A 383 2.80 -9.20 25.58
CA ASP A 383 2.57 -8.68 26.92
C ASP A 383 3.71 -7.76 27.34
N GLY A 384 3.47 -6.87 28.30
CA GLY A 384 4.50 -5.96 28.78
C GLY A 384 4.08 -5.24 30.06
N GLY A 385 5.08 -4.92 30.87
CA GLY A 385 4.97 -4.15 32.10
C GLY A 385 6.16 -3.22 32.29
N GLU A 386 6.26 -2.58 33.46
CA GLU A 386 7.29 -1.59 33.74
C GLU A 386 8.72 -2.13 33.56
N ARG A 387 8.93 -3.42 33.86
CA ARG A 387 10.25 -4.05 33.84
C ARG A 387 10.39 -5.30 33.02
N PHE A 388 9.38 -5.63 32.20
CA PHE A 388 9.41 -6.78 31.29
C PHE A 388 8.63 -6.51 30.01
N GLN A 389 9.02 -7.22 28.94
CA GLN A 389 8.26 -7.34 27.68
C GLN A 389 8.36 -8.76 27.16
N VAL A 390 7.24 -9.29 26.66
CA VAL A 390 7.18 -10.59 26.01
C VAL A 390 6.92 -10.38 24.54
N LYS A 391 7.79 -10.94 23.67
CA LYS A 391 7.65 -10.90 22.23
C LYS A 391 7.57 -12.32 21.65
N ARG A 392 6.70 -12.52 20.71
CA ARG A 392 6.73 -13.65 19.79
C ARG A 392 7.46 -13.22 18.53
N ILE A 393 8.55 -13.91 18.19
CA ILE A 393 9.40 -13.58 17.06
C ILE A 393 9.35 -14.71 16.04
N VAL A 394 9.10 -14.39 14.78
CA VAL A 394 9.13 -15.35 13.68
C VAL A 394 10.17 -14.91 12.66
N VAL A 395 11.16 -15.80 12.40
CA VAL A 395 12.27 -15.55 11.47
C VAL A 395 12.12 -16.45 10.25
N LYS A 396 12.14 -15.84 9.05
CA LYS A 396 12.06 -16.55 7.78
C LYS A 396 13.22 -17.52 7.58
N PRO A 397 13.05 -18.59 6.79
CA PRO A 397 14.15 -19.46 6.38
C PRO A 397 15.33 -18.68 5.82
N GLY A 398 16.54 -18.98 6.30
CA GLY A 398 17.78 -18.33 5.87
C GLY A 398 17.99 -16.89 6.35
N ALA A 399 17.02 -16.30 7.07
CA ALA A 399 17.11 -14.94 7.58
C ALA A 399 17.75 -14.86 8.97
N GLN A 400 18.22 -13.67 9.32
CA GLN A 400 18.82 -13.41 10.63
C GLN A 400 18.54 -11.98 11.10
N LEU A 401 18.53 -11.78 12.42
CA LEU A 401 18.51 -10.45 13.04
C LEU A 401 19.91 -9.80 12.96
N SER A 402 20.00 -8.51 13.25
CA SER A 402 21.28 -7.83 13.44
C SER A 402 22.11 -8.46 14.56
N LEU A 403 23.44 -8.38 14.47
CA LEU A 403 24.28 -8.57 15.64
C LEU A 403 24.14 -7.32 16.52
N GLN A 404 23.65 -7.49 17.76
CA GLN A 404 23.22 -6.38 18.62
C GLN A 404 23.55 -6.61 20.08
N MET A 405 23.45 -5.57 20.86
CA MET A 405 23.67 -5.57 22.31
C MET A 405 22.68 -4.60 22.98
N HIS A 406 22.37 -4.83 24.25
CA HIS A 406 21.53 -3.96 25.07
C HIS A 406 22.25 -3.58 26.39
N HIS A 407 22.18 -2.31 26.79
CA HIS A 407 22.79 -1.84 28.01
C HIS A 407 21.92 -2.05 29.28
N HIS A 408 20.58 -2.11 29.09
CA HIS A 408 19.64 -2.04 30.21
C HIS A 408 18.71 -3.22 30.36
N ARG A 409 18.75 -4.19 29.42
CA ARG A 409 17.90 -5.38 29.45
C ARG A 409 18.65 -6.66 29.16
N ALA A 410 18.22 -7.75 29.79
CA ALA A 410 18.59 -9.11 29.47
C ALA A 410 17.41 -9.82 28.78
N GLU A 411 17.69 -10.92 28.07
CA GLU A 411 16.68 -11.63 27.30
C GLU A 411 16.70 -13.15 27.59
N HIS A 412 15.52 -13.77 27.63
CA HIS A 412 15.33 -15.20 27.63
C HIS A 412 14.63 -15.60 26.35
N TRP A 413 15.20 -16.53 25.60
CA TRP A 413 14.63 -17.05 24.36
C TRP A 413 14.24 -18.51 24.53
N VAL A 414 13.01 -18.85 24.13
CA VAL A 414 12.50 -20.22 24.08
C VAL A 414 12.10 -20.54 22.65
N VAL A 415 12.68 -21.57 22.06
CA VAL A 415 12.33 -22.02 20.71
C VAL A 415 11.01 -22.79 20.75
N VAL A 416 10.02 -22.29 20.02
CA VAL A 416 8.69 -22.92 19.91
C VAL A 416 8.60 -23.82 18.69
N LYS A 417 9.21 -23.38 17.56
CA LYS A 417 9.17 -24.10 16.29
C LYS A 417 10.45 -23.88 15.50
N GLY A 418 10.97 -24.95 14.90
CA GLY A 418 12.14 -24.89 14.03
C GLY A 418 13.45 -24.99 14.80
N THR A 419 14.54 -24.51 14.21
CA THR A 419 15.88 -24.54 14.81
C THR A 419 16.48 -23.13 14.76
N ALA A 420 16.91 -22.62 15.92
CA ALA A 420 17.58 -21.37 16.08
C ALA A 420 19.09 -21.54 16.07
N GLN A 421 19.80 -20.73 15.29
CA GLN A 421 21.23 -20.51 15.49
C GLN A 421 21.38 -19.24 16.32
N VAL A 422 21.97 -19.39 17.51
CA VAL A 422 22.15 -18.33 18.48
C VAL A 422 23.62 -17.99 18.57
N THR A 423 23.94 -16.70 18.36
CA THR A 423 25.23 -16.13 18.78
C THR A 423 25.03 -15.42 20.10
N ASN A 424 25.86 -15.72 21.12
CA ASN A 424 25.83 -15.10 22.44
C ASN A 424 27.29 -14.88 22.91
N GLY A 425 27.78 -13.65 22.85
CA GLY A 425 29.18 -13.31 22.96
C GLY A 425 30.01 -14.02 21.90
N ASP A 426 31.05 -14.73 22.30
CA ASP A 426 31.96 -15.49 21.43
C ASP A 426 31.45 -16.88 21.04
N ARG A 427 30.26 -17.28 21.50
CA ARG A 427 29.72 -18.62 21.28
C ARG A 427 28.59 -18.59 20.27
N THR A 428 28.66 -19.53 19.31
CA THR A 428 27.56 -19.81 18.37
C THR A 428 27.13 -21.26 18.53
N PHE A 429 25.85 -21.49 18.71
CA PHE A 429 25.27 -22.83 18.92
C PHE A 429 23.86 -22.93 18.35
N LEU A 430 23.35 -24.16 18.22
CA LEU A 430 22.00 -24.45 17.79
C LEU A 430 21.09 -24.74 18.96
N LEU A 431 19.84 -24.30 18.86
CA LEU A 431 18.75 -24.67 19.76
C LEU A 431 17.60 -25.24 18.93
N GLY A 432 17.12 -26.40 19.34
CA GLY A 432 15.91 -27.03 18.81
C GLY A 432 14.65 -26.61 19.54
N GLU A 433 13.52 -27.20 19.13
CA GLU A 433 12.22 -26.98 19.80
C GLU A 433 12.28 -27.38 21.28
N ASN A 434 11.62 -26.60 22.16
CA ASN A 434 11.61 -26.68 23.63
C ASN A 434 12.97 -26.41 24.31
N GLU A 435 13.99 -26.02 23.56
CA GLU A 435 15.24 -25.54 24.15
C GLU A 435 15.20 -24.02 24.37
N SER A 436 16.00 -23.53 25.31
CA SER A 436 16.03 -22.13 25.69
C SER A 436 17.44 -21.62 25.99
N THR A 437 17.63 -20.33 25.93
CA THR A 437 18.89 -19.68 26.30
C THR A 437 18.64 -18.35 27.00
N PHE A 438 19.62 -17.95 27.82
CA PHE A 438 19.68 -16.65 28.46
C PHE A 438 20.75 -15.79 27.78
N ILE A 439 20.39 -14.55 27.42
CA ILE A 439 21.28 -13.52 26.90
C ILE A 439 21.51 -12.50 28.03
N PRO A 440 22.71 -12.47 28.64
CA PRO A 440 22.99 -11.51 29.72
C PRO A 440 23.01 -10.06 29.20
N LEU A 441 22.79 -9.13 30.11
CA LEU A 441 22.92 -7.72 29.87
C LEU A 441 24.34 -7.39 29.35
N GLY A 442 24.45 -6.56 28.32
CA GLY A 442 25.72 -6.17 27.71
C GLY A 442 26.35 -7.20 26.76
N HIS A 443 25.76 -8.37 26.56
CA HIS A 443 26.29 -9.36 25.63
C HIS A 443 25.84 -9.10 24.20
N THR A 444 26.79 -9.19 23.28
CA THR A 444 26.47 -9.21 21.84
C THR A 444 25.76 -10.50 21.48
N HIS A 445 24.69 -10.39 20.74
CA HIS A 445 23.89 -11.56 20.38
C HIS A 445 23.21 -11.41 19.02
N ARG A 446 22.88 -12.55 18.41
CA ARG A 446 22.17 -12.66 17.14
C ARG A 446 21.29 -13.90 17.13
N LEU A 447 20.08 -13.77 16.60
CA LEU A 447 19.19 -14.87 16.25
C LEU A 447 19.18 -15.07 14.74
N ALA A 448 19.42 -16.30 14.28
CA ALA A 448 19.33 -16.68 12.87
C ALA A 448 18.51 -17.95 12.68
N ASN A 449 17.86 -18.08 11.54
CA ASN A 449 17.15 -19.28 11.13
C ASN A 449 17.95 -20.02 10.03
N PRO A 450 18.75 -21.03 10.35
CA PRO A 450 19.48 -21.82 9.35
C PRO A 450 18.59 -22.84 8.62
N GLY A 451 17.34 -23.01 9.09
CA GLY A 451 16.43 -24.05 8.60
C GLY A 451 15.68 -23.65 7.32
N LYS A 452 14.84 -24.59 6.85
CA LYS A 452 13.96 -24.42 5.67
C LYS A 452 12.51 -24.09 6.04
N VAL A 453 12.20 -24.09 7.32
CA VAL A 453 10.87 -23.71 7.87
C VAL A 453 11.00 -22.44 8.70
N PRO A 454 9.93 -21.64 8.87
CA PRO A 454 9.97 -20.50 9.78
C PRO A 454 10.40 -20.92 11.18
N LEU A 455 11.33 -20.17 11.77
CA LEU A 455 11.71 -20.28 13.17
C LEU A 455 10.77 -19.40 14.00
N GLU A 456 10.26 -19.95 15.09
CA GLU A 456 9.40 -19.22 16.03
C GLU A 456 9.97 -19.33 17.44
N ILE A 457 10.16 -18.18 18.10
CA ILE A 457 10.61 -18.09 19.49
C ILE A 457 9.68 -17.20 20.33
N ILE A 458 9.64 -17.47 21.61
CA ILE A 458 9.16 -16.54 22.63
C ILE A 458 10.39 -15.90 23.28
N GLU A 459 10.42 -14.59 23.26
CA GLU A 459 11.44 -13.75 23.90
C GLU A 459 10.82 -13.07 25.12
N VAL A 460 11.45 -13.21 26.26
CA VAL A 460 11.13 -12.43 27.46
C VAL A 460 12.28 -11.48 27.73
N GLN A 461 12.05 -10.20 27.55
CA GLN A 461 12.99 -9.13 27.93
C GLN A 461 12.72 -8.70 29.36
N SER A 462 13.76 -8.47 30.14
CA SER A 462 13.64 -7.93 31.51
C SER A 462 14.76 -6.93 31.80
N GLY A 463 14.40 -5.79 32.41
CA GLY A 463 15.39 -4.75 32.69
C GLY A 463 14.79 -3.45 33.20
N SER A 464 15.65 -2.46 33.42
CA SER A 464 15.22 -1.15 33.86
C SER A 464 14.77 -0.23 32.74
N TYR A 465 15.14 -0.55 31.49
CA TYR A 465 14.74 0.16 30.30
C TYR A 465 14.56 -0.82 29.12
N LEU A 466 13.45 -0.72 28.39
CA LEU A 466 13.04 -1.66 27.35
C LEU A 466 12.85 -0.98 25.98
N GLY A 467 13.24 0.29 25.83
CA GLY A 467 13.11 1.05 24.59
C GLY A 467 13.94 0.47 23.45
N GLU A 468 13.45 0.59 22.22
CA GLU A 468 14.16 0.11 21.01
C GLU A 468 15.43 0.93 20.71
N ASP A 469 15.58 2.12 21.29
CA ASP A 469 16.76 2.98 21.25
C ASP A 469 17.92 2.48 22.14
N ASP A 470 17.70 1.49 23.04
CA ASP A 470 18.74 0.75 23.74
C ASP A 470 19.49 -0.26 22.86
N ILE A 471 19.08 -0.44 21.60
CA ILE A 471 19.70 -1.41 20.69
C ILE A 471 20.96 -0.82 20.06
N VAL A 472 22.13 -1.32 20.45
CA VAL A 472 23.40 -1.07 19.76
C VAL A 472 23.58 -2.16 18.69
N ARG A 473 23.66 -1.76 17.41
CA ARG A 473 23.83 -2.68 16.25
C ARG A 473 25.28 -2.63 15.76
N PHE A 474 25.91 -3.81 15.67
CA PHE A 474 27.27 -3.96 15.15
C PHE A 474 27.32 -4.39 13.69
N GLU A 475 26.41 -5.27 13.27
CA GLU A 475 26.25 -5.74 11.90
C GLU A 475 24.76 -5.78 11.53
N ASP A 476 24.43 -5.19 10.40
CA ASP A 476 23.06 -5.20 9.87
C ASP A 476 23.06 -5.40 8.35
N THR A 477 22.64 -6.60 7.92
CA THR A 477 22.55 -6.97 6.50
C THR A 477 21.42 -6.23 5.74
N TYR A 478 20.61 -5.44 6.45
CA TYR A 478 19.42 -4.77 5.88
C TYR A 478 19.57 -3.25 5.73
N GLY A 479 20.80 -2.73 5.96
CA GLY A 479 21.14 -1.31 5.71
C GLY A 479 20.45 -0.32 6.64
N ARG A 480 20.21 -0.67 7.91
CA ARG A 480 19.66 0.22 8.95
C ARG A 480 20.75 1.00 9.73
N VAL A 481 22.00 0.66 9.53
CA VAL A 481 23.14 1.38 10.10
C VAL A 481 23.71 2.29 9.00
N PRO A 482 23.90 3.61 9.24
CA PRO A 482 24.57 4.49 8.31
C PRO A 482 25.99 4.01 8.04
N ALA A 483 26.46 4.09 6.78
CA ALA A 483 27.77 3.59 6.33
C ALA A 483 29.01 4.34 6.93
N THR A 484 28.83 5.23 7.89
CA THR A 484 29.87 6.15 8.39
C THR A 484 30.48 5.81 9.75
N GLU A 485 30.09 4.71 10.40
CA GLU A 485 30.65 4.39 11.74
C GLU A 485 31.54 3.13 11.82
N ASN A 486 31.94 2.53 10.69
CA ASN A 486 32.88 1.39 10.69
C ASN A 486 34.32 1.81 10.39
N ALA A 487 34.81 2.87 10.98
CA ALA A 487 36.22 3.24 10.94
C ALA A 487 36.65 3.88 12.27
N GLN A 488 36.91 3.04 13.28
CA GLN A 488 38.05 3.19 14.21
C GLN A 488 38.09 2.00 15.16
#